data_a323c9c759e22983cf51560510a646e3
#
_entry.id   a323c9c759e22983cf51560510a646e3
#
_cell.length_a   1.000
_cell.length_b   1.000
_cell.length_c   1.000
_cell.angle_alpha   90.00
_cell.angle_beta   90.00
_cell.angle_gamma   90.00
#
_symmetry.space_group_name_H-M   'P 1'
#
loop_
_entity.id
_entity.type
_entity.pdbx_description
1 polymer ?
#
loop_
_entity_poly.entity_id
_entity_poly.type
_entity_poly.pdbx_seq_one_letter_code
_entity_poly.pdbx_strand_id
1 'polypeptide(L)'
;MLHLKFMSAPHSRFVRACKAQPVDRTPVWFMRQAGRYMAEYRAVRKKHSLIEICKKPELAAEVTITAAEALGVDAAIIFADLLLPLEVMGLPFRFEAGEGPVIERPVRDKNDVARLRTDRAADLGYVAEAVRQVCKHFGDRLPMIGFCGAPFTLASYMIEGGGSRNYVQTKKMMYSEPGAWNELMSKLVAVTSEYAAEQVRAGADTIQIFDSWVGCLSVEDYRRYVLAHVTDLVKRLQRTGAPIIYFGTDSATLLPSMKETGAEVVGLDWRILLDEGWKRVGFQGAVQGNLDPVVLFADWKEIEPRANDVLRRAAGRPGHIFNLGHGILPETPVNNVKRLCQYVQGWRANH
;
A
#
# COMPACT_ATOMS: atom_id res chain seq x y z
N MET A 1 -14.20 24.23 21.65
CA MET A 1 -14.19 23.30 20.51
C MET A 1 -13.42 22.06 20.92
N LEU A 2 -14.12 20.98 21.29
CA LEU A 2 -13.49 19.72 21.68
C LEU A 2 -12.89 19.07 20.44
N HIS A 3 -11.56 18.98 20.38
CA HIS A 3 -10.88 18.03 19.53
C HIS A 3 -11.25 16.63 20.03
N LEU A 4 -12.24 16.01 19.40
CA LEU A 4 -12.40 14.57 19.45
C LEU A 4 -11.16 13.96 18.79
N LYS A 5 -10.14 13.67 19.60
CA LYS A 5 -9.17 12.63 19.26
C LYS A 5 -9.99 11.35 19.10
N PHE A 6 -10.26 10.96 17.86
CA PHE A 6 -10.55 9.56 17.59
C PHE A 6 -9.29 8.82 18.05
N MET A 7 -9.39 8.17 19.18
CA MET A 7 -8.31 7.34 19.70
C MET A 7 -8.17 6.18 18.69
N SER A 8 -7.04 6.13 18.00
CA SER A 8 -6.63 4.93 17.26
C SER A 8 -6.85 3.73 18.17
N ALA A 9 -7.29 2.59 17.63
CA ALA A 9 -7.48 1.38 18.42
C ALA A 9 -6.10 0.85 18.88
N PRO A 10 -5.53 1.37 19.98
CA PRO A 10 -4.12 1.10 20.36
C PRO A 10 -3.91 -0.35 20.75
N HIS A 11 -5.00 -1.11 20.88
CA HIS A 11 -4.99 -2.51 21.26
C HIS A 11 -5.33 -3.46 20.11
N SER A 12 -5.55 -2.97 18.88
CA SER A 12 -5.83 -3.86 17.76
C SER A 12 -4.66 -4.80 17.50
N ARG A 13 -4.96 -6.08 17.24
CA ARG A 13 -3.98 -7.12 16.88
C ARG A 13 -3.09 -6.67 15.74
N PHE A 14 -3.69 -6.05 14.71
CA PHE A 14 -2.98 -5.57 13.53
C PHE A 14 -1.95 -4.48 13.89
N VAL A 15 -2.34 -3.45 14.64
CA VAL A 15 -1.43 -2.36 15.03
C VAL A 15 -0.31 -2.86 15.96
N ARG A 16 -0.61 -3.81 16.86
CA ARG A 16 0.40 -4.46 17.69
C ARG A 16 1.41 -5.26 16.86
N ALA A 17 0.94 -5.99 15.83
CA ALA A 17 1.82 -6.70 14.91
C ALA A 17 2.70 -5.73 14.11
N CYS A 18 2.17 -4.58 13.65
CA CYS A 18 2.99 -3.53 13.01
C CYS A 18 4.14 -3.06 13.92
N LYS A 19 3.97 -3.07 15.22
CA LYS A 19 4.98 -2.69 16.23
C LYS A 19 5.84 -3.86 16.74
N ALA A 20 5.80 -5.00 16.05
CA ALA A 20 6.46 -6.25 16.44
C ALA A 20 6.13 -6.68 17.90
N GLN A 21 4.93 -6.38 18.38
CA GLN A 21 4.45 -6.78 19.71
C GLN A 21 3.76 -8.15 19.64
N PRO A 22 3.77 -8.93 20.72
CA PRO A 22 3.05 -10.20 20.76
C PRO A 22 1.55 -10.04 20.51
N VAL A 23 0.99 -10.95 19.73
CA VAL A 23 -0.44 -11.03 19.42
C VAL A 23 -0.95 -12.45 19.66
N ASP A 24 -2.26 -12.61 19.86
CA ASP A 24 -2.91 -13.89 20.10
C ASP A 24 -2.97 -14.78 18.85
N ARG A 25 -2.92 -14.19 17.65
CA ARG A 25 -2.82 -14.86 16.36
C ARG A 25 -2.28 -13.89 15.28
N THR A 26 -1.78 -14.43 14.20
CA THR A 26 -1.34 -13.61 13.05
C THR A 26 -2.52 -12.84 12.47
N PRO A 27 -2.47 -11.48 12.39
CA PRO A 27 -3.49 -10.70 11.71
C PRO A 27 -3.41 -10.88 10.21
N VAL A 28 -4.56 -10.78 9.54
CA VAL A 28 -4.69 -10.94 8.09
C VAL A 28 -5.52 -9.83 7.47
N TRP A 29 -5.03 -9.28 6.38
CA TRP A 29 -5.75 -8.43 5.45
C TRP A 29 -5.17 -8.62 4.05
N PHE A 30 -5.80 -8.08 3.01
CA PHE A 30 -5.34 -8.31 1.64
C PHE A 30 -5.25 -7.01 0.86
N MET A 31 -4.13 -6.81 0.17
CA MET A 31 -4.00 -5.76 -0.83
C MET A 31 -5.06 -5.96 -1.93
N ARG A 32 -5.78 -4.90 -2.29
CA ARG A 32 -6.94 -4.93 -3.21
C ARG A 32 -8.09 -5.81 -2.69
N GLN A 33 -8.29 -5.89 -1.36
CA GLN A 33 -9.41 -6.63 -0.76
C GLN A 33 -10.77 -6.13 -1.25
N ALA A 34 -10.92 -4.86 -1.59
CA ALA A 34 -11.99 -4.34 -2.42
C ALA A 34 -11.53 -4.36 -3.89
N GLY A 35 -12.20 -5.11 -4.74
CA GLY A 35 -11.73 -5.25 -6.11
C GLY A 35 -12.69 -5.94 -7.07
N ARG A 36 -12.32 -5.98 -8.35
CA ARG A 36 -13.15 -6.50 -9.45
C ARG A 36 -13.58 -7.96 -9.29
N TYR A 37 -12.91 -8.73 -8.45
CA TYR A 37 -13.28 -10.11 -8.13
C TYR A 37 -14.60 -10.20 -7.32
N MET A 38 -14.98 -9.14 -6.59
CA MET A 38 -16.21 -9.07 -5.77
C MET A 38 -17.41 -8.61 -6.61
N ALA A 39 -18.55 -9.27 -6.45
CA ALA A 39 -19.79 -8.93 -7.15
C ALA A 39 -20.31 -7.56 -6.72
N GLU A 40 -20.23 -7.24 -5.44
CA GLU A 40 -20.66 -5.98 -4.83
C GLU A 40 -19.89 -4.80 -5.45
N TYR A 41 -18.57 -4.91 -5.52
CA TYR A 41 -17.75 -3.90 -6.17
C TYR A 41 -18.08 -3.74 -7.67
N ARG A 42 -18.29 -4.84 -8.39
CA ARG A 42 -18.70 -4.77 -9.81
C ARG A 42 -20.05 -4.07 -9.99
N ALA A 43 -20.98 -4.22 -9.03
CA ALA A 43 -22.27 -3.52 -9.07
C ALA A 43 -22.09 -2.00 -8.95
N VAL A 44 -21.22 -1.52 -8.08
CA VAL A 44 -20.85 -0.10 -7.98
C VAL A 44 -20.15 0.38 -9.25
N ARG A 45 -19.19 -0.41 -9.78
CA ARG A 45 -18.43 -0.08 -11.00
C ARG A 45 -19.28 0.00 -12.28
N LYS A 46 -20.43 -0.67 -12.33
CA LYS A 46 -21.39 -0.53 -13.43
C LYS A 46 -22.03 0.86 -13.52
N LYS A 47 -22.10 1.58 -12.39
CA LYS A 47 -22.76 2.88 -12.27
C LYS A 47 -21.77 4.05 -12.22
N HIS A 48 -20.55 3.80 -11.77
CA HIS A 48 -19.53 4.81 -11.48
C HIS A 48 -18.16 4.41 -12.04
N SER A 49 -17.41 5.38 -12.56
CA SER A 49 -16.01 5.20 -12.92
C SER A 49 -15.15 4.99 -11.66
N LEU A 50 -13.91 4.48 -11.83
CA LEU A 50 -12.97 4.33 -10.72
C LEU A 50 -12.72 5.67 -10.00
N ILE A 51 -12.46 6.71 -10.78
CA ILE A 51 -12.17 8.05 -10.25
C ILE A 51 -13.39 8.65 -9.55
N GLU A 52 -14.60 8.45 -10.07
CA GLU A 52 -15.81 8.90 -9.38
C GLU A 52 -15.98 8.21 -8.01
N ILE A 53 -15.72 6.91 -7.92
CA ILE A 53 -15.76 6.20 -6.64
C ILE A 53 -14.73 6.78 -5.67
N CYS A 54 -13.48 7.00 -6.12
CA CYS A 54 -12.43 7.57 -5.28
C CYS A 54 -12.75 8.99 -4.82
N LYS A 55 -13.42 9.82 -5.66
CA LYS A 55 -13.74 11.22 -5.36
C LYS A 55 -15.04 11.43 -4.60
N LYS A 56 -15.87 10.39 -4.44
CA LYS A 56 -17.11 10.42 -3.65
C LYS A 56 -16.89 9.66 -2.34
N PRO A 57 -16.74 10.36 -1.19
CA PRO A 57 -16.42 9.75 0.09
C PRO A 57 -17.35 8.61 0.48
N GLU A 58 -18.65 8.77 0.24
CA GLU A 58 -19.67 7.78 0.55
C GLU A 58 -19.50 6.48 -0.25
N LEU A 59 -19.13 6.56 -1.54
CA LEU A 59 -18.90 5.38 -2.37
C LEU A 59 -17.58 4.69 -2.00
N ALA A 60 -16.51 5.46 -1.76
CA ALA A 60 -15.24 4.90 -1.33
C ALA A 60 -15.36 4.20 0.04
N ALA A 61 -16.13 4.80 0.97
CA ALA A 61 -16.42 4.20 2.26
C ALA A 61 -17.27 2.93 2.11
N GLU A 62 -18.37 2.95 1.33
CA GLU A 62 -19.22 1.79 1.05
C GLU A 62 -18.39 0.61 0.51
N VAL A 63 -17.58 0.85 -0.50
CA VAL A 63 -16.71 -0.18 -1.13
C VAL A 63 -15.72 -0.75 -0.11
N THR A 64 -15.13 0.11 0.72
CA THR A 64 -14.18 -0.30 1.76
C THR A 64 -14.86 -1.18 2.83
N ILE A 65 -16.00 -0.73 3.36
CA ILE A 65 -16.75 -1.40 4.41
C ILE A 65 -17.23 -2.76 3.92
N THR A 66 -17.91 -2.79 2.77
CA THR A 66 -18.45 -4.01 2.18
C THR A 66 -17.38 -5.09 2.00
N ALA A 67 -16.20 -4.71 1.51
CA ALA A 67 -15.12 -5.66 1.31
C ALA A 67 -14.56 -6.19 2.64
N ALA A 68 -14.33 -5.32 3.61
CA ALA A 68 -13.79 -5.72 4.91
C ALA A 68 -14.74 -6.66 5.66
N GLU A 69 -16.04 -6.35 5.67
CA GLU A 69 -17.07 -7.20 6.30
C GLU A 69 -17.24 -8.53 5.57
N ALA A 70 -17.30 -8.52 4.24
CA ALA A 70 -17.47 -9.74 3.45
C ALA A 70 -16.33 -10.74 3.62
N LEU A 71 -15.11 -10.27 3.86
CA LEU A 71 -13.93 -11.11 4.04
C LEU A 71 -13.63 -11.44 5.50
N GLY A 72 -14.10 -10.62 6.46
CA GLY A 72 -13.82 -10.79 7.89
C GLY A 72 -12.35 -10.56 8.25
N VAL A 73 -11.67 -9.64 7.59
CA VAL A 73 -10.25 -9.31 7.78
C VAL A 73 -9.96 -8.62 9.11
N ASP A 74 -8.68 -8.51 9.48
CA ASP A 74 -8.21 -7.86 10.70
C ASP A 74 -7.84 -6.37 10.52
N ALA A 75 -7.93 -5.84 9.30
CA ALA A 75 -7.79 -4.42 9.01
C ALA A 75 -8.52 -4.05 7.71
N ALA A 76 -9.15 -2.89 7.68
CA ALA A 76 -9.69 -2.30 6.46
C ALA A 76 -8.63 -1.40 5.80
N ILE A 77 -8.57 -1.38 4.47
CA ILE A 77 -7.77 -0.40 3.73
C ILE A 77 -8.70 0.48 2.89
N ILE A 78 -8.47 1.80 2.94
CA ILE A 78 -9.31 2.75 2.18
C ILE A 78 -9.30 2.42 0.68
N PHE A 79 -10.46 2.50 0.06
CA PHE A 79 -10.57 2.43 -1.39
C PHE A 79 -10.22 3.78 -1.99
N ALA A 80 -9.08 3.87 -2.66
CA ALA A 80 -8.59 5.04 -3.36
C ALA A 80 -7.65 4.60 -4.50
N ASP A 81 -7.08 5.57 -5.22
CA ASP A 81 -6.06 5.31 -6.24
C ASP A 81 -4.73 5.98 -5.90
N LEU A 82 -3.61 5.33 -6.24
CA LEU A 82 -2.26 5.83 -5.97
C LEU A 82 -1.95 7.15 -6.67
N LEU A 83 -2.59 7.41 -7.81
CA LEU A 83 -2.27 8.53 -8.69
C LEU A 83 -3.06 9.81 -8.38
N LEU A 84 -4.01 9.78 -7.45
CA LEU A 84 -4.78 10.97 -7.07
C LEU A 84 -3.89 12.19 -6.74
N PRO A 85 -2.74 12.03 -6.04
CA PRO A 85 -1.84 13.15 -5.80
C PRO A 85 -1.29 13.82 -7.06
N LEU A 86 -1.17 13.09 -8.18
CA LEU A 86 -0.65 13.64 -9.43
C LEU A 86 -1.59 14.70 -10.03
N GLU A 87 -2.90 14.51 -9.88
CA GLU A 87 -3.89 15.45 -10.39
C GLU A 87 -3.75 16.83 -9.72
N VAL A 88 -3.61 16.88 -8.40
CA VAL A 88 -3.42 18.12 -7.67
C VAL A 88 -2.04 18.75 -7.87
N MET A 89 -1.07 17.95 -8.32
CA MET A 89 0.24 18.44 -8.77
C MET A 89 0.19 19.06 -10.18
N GLY A 90 -0.95 18.98 -10.89
CA GLY A 90 -1.11 19.53 -12.23
C GLY A 90 -0.90 18.52 -13.37
N LEU A 91 -0.88 17.22 -13.07
CA LEU A 91 -0.79 16.13 -14.04
C LEU A 91 -2.10 15.32 -14.04
N PRO A 92 -3.11 15.73 -14.81
CA PRO A 92 -4.32 14.94 -14.95
C PRO A 92 -4.02 13.62 -15.65
N PHE A 93 -4.74 12.59 -15.24
CA PHE A 93 -4.64 11.25 -15.80
C PHE A 93 -6.03 10.66 -16.03
N ARG A 94 -6.12 9.67 -16.91
CA ARG A 94 -7.34 8.89 -17.15
C ARG A 94 -7.00 7.41 -17.15
N PHE A 95 -8.02 6.58 -16.97
CA PHE A 95 -7.89 5.13 -17.13
C PHE A 95 -8.43 4.71 -18.49
N GLU A 96 -7.62 4.04 -19.26
CA GLU A 96 -8.02 3.41 -20.53
C GLU A 96 -8.22 1.91 -20.35
N ALA A 97 -9.22 1.37 -21.01
CA ALA A 97 -9.53 -0.05 -20.96
C ALA A 97 -8.37 -0.86 -21.59
N GLY A 98 -7.77 -1.76 -20.78
CA GLY A 98 -6.65 -2.59 -21.22
C GLY A 98 -5.26 -1.97 -21.04
N GLU A 99 -5.14 -0.64 -20.93
CA GLU A 99 -3.84 0.04 -20.82
C GLU A 99 -3.51 0.52 -19.40
N GLY A 100 -4.52 0.67 -18.54
CA GLY A 100 -4.34 1.21 -17.19
C GLY A 100 -4.37 2.75 -17.17
N PRO A 101 -3.64 3.40 -16.24
CA PRO A 101 -3.57 4.86 -16.17
C PRO A 101 -2.72 5.44 -17.29
N VAL A 102 -3.22 6.51 -17.91
CA VAL A 102 -2.53 7.27 -18.98
C VAL A 102 -2.43 8.72 -18.57
N ILE A 103 -1.22 9.27 -18.58
CA ILE A 103 -0.91 10.68 -18.34
C ILE A 103 -0.65 11.35 -19.70
N GLU A 104 -1.50 12.30 -20.07
CA GLU A 104 -1.45 12.90 -21.40
C GLU A 104 -0.18 13.71 -21.68
N ARG A 105 0.35 14.35 -20.63
CA ARG A 105 1.55 15.18 -20.72
C ARG A 105 2.57 14.71 -19.69
N PRO A 106 3.31 13.63 -19.99
CA PRO A 106 4.32 13.12 -19.06
C PRO A 106 5.44 14.14 -18.81
N VAL A 107 6.03 14.06 -17.63
CA VAL A 107 7.21 14.86 -17.26
C VAL A 107 8.42 14.40 -18.08
N ARG A 108 9.10 15.33 -18.77
CA ARG A 108 10.21 14.99 -19.65
C ARG A 108 11.50 15.70 -19.29
N ASP A 109 11.42 16.87 -18.70
CA ASP A 109 12.59 17.70 -18.38
C ASP A 109 12.39 18.53 -17.09
N LYS A 110 13.41 19.31 -16.75
CA LYS A 110 13.41 20.20 -15.58
C LYS A 110 12.31 21.27 -15.61
N ASN A 111 11.86 21.71 -16.80
CA ASN A 111 10.81 22.72 -16.91
C ASN A 111 9.46 22.12 -16.57
N ASP A 112 9.21 20.87 -16.96
CA ASP A 112 8.01 20.14 -16.56
C ASP A 112 8.01 19.92 -15.05
N VAL A 113 9.14 19.53 -14.46
CA VAL A 113 9.27 19.37 -13.00
C VAL A 113 9.00 20.69 -12.28
N ALA A 114 9.53 21.81 -12.77
CA ALA A 114 9.34 23.13 -12.16
C ALA A 114 7.86 23.55 -12.09
N ARG A 115 7.03 23.16 -13.08
CA ARG A 115 5.59 23.48 -13.14
C ARG A 115 4.73 22.70 -12.15
N LEU A 116 5.26 21.59 -11.60
CA LEU A 116 4.49 20.76 -10.66
C LEU A 116 4.20 21.51 -9.37
N ARG A 117 2.95 21.47 -8.95
CA ARG A 117 2.44 22.12 -7.74
C ARG A 117 2.60 21.23 -6.52
N THR A 118 2.81 21.83 -5.36
CA THR A 118 2.91 21.11 -4.09
C THR A 118 2.00 21.68 -3.00
N ASP A 119 1.26 22.74 -3.33
CA ASP A 119 0.43 23.54 -2.41
C ASP A 119 -1.04 23.10 -2.33
N ARG A 120 -1.44 22.04 -3.07
CA ARG A 120 -2.84 21.64 -3.21
C ARG A 120 -3.16 20.25 -2.66
N ALA A 121 -2.35 19.72 -1.76
CA ALA A 121 -2.63 18.42 -1.13
C ALA A 121 -4.00 18.40 -0.40
N ALA A 122 -4.45 19.54 0.12
CA ALA A 122 -5.75 19.68 0.77
C ALA A 122 -6.95 19.38 -0.16
N ASP A 123 -6.79 19.54 -1.48
CA ASP A 123 -7.84 19.21 -2.47
C ASP A 123 -8.17 17.70 -2.51
N LEU A 124 -7.34 16.85 -1.88
CA LEU A 124 -7.57 15.43 -1.71
C LEU A 124 -8.40 15.09 -0.45
N GLY A 125 -8.96 16.07 0.20
CA GLY A 125 -9.74 15.95 1.45
C GLY A 125 -10.90 14.95 1.38
N TYR A 126 -11.40 14.64 0.17
CA TYR A 126 -12.43 13.63 -0.03
C TYR A 126 -11.97 12.22 0.35
N VAL A 127 -10.68 11.89 0.25
CA VAL A 127 -10.16 10.61 0.73
C VAL A 127 -10.14 10.57 2.26
N ALA A 128 -9.73 11.66 2.90
CA ALA A 128 -9.77 11.79 4.36
C ALA A 128 -11.21 11.69 4.89
N GLU A 129 -12.20 12.27 4.17
CA GLU A 129 -13.61 12.13 4.53
C GLU A 129 -14.10 10.68 4.42
N ALA A 130 -13.70 9.96 3.37
CA ALA A 130 -14.01 8.53 3.25
C ALA A 130 -13.41 7.72 4.42
N VAL A 131 -12.16 8.02 4.82
CA VAL A 131 -11.53 7.41 6.01
C VAL A 131 -12.36 7.68 7.26
N ARG A 132 -12.83 8.92 7.52
CA ARG A 132 -13.69 9.23 8.68
C ARG A 132 -14.96 8.41 8.68
N GLN A 133 -15.62 8.25 7.53
CA GLN A 133 -16.84 7.46 7.41
C GLN A 133 -16.61 5.98 7.72
N VAL A 134 -15.51 5.39 7.22
CA VAL A 134 -15.13 4.00 7.54
C VAL A 134 -14.80 3.84 9.02
N CYS A 135 -14.00 4.75 9.58
CA CYS A 135 -13.68 4.73 11.02
C CYS A 135 -14.92 4.90 11.89
N LYS A 136 -15.87 5.75 11.50
CA LYS A 136 -17.16 5.88 12.20
C LYS A 136 -17.97 4.58 12.16
N HIS A 137 -17.95 3.87 11.03
CA HIS A 137 -18.69 2.60 10.89
C HIS A 137 -18.10 1.48 11.76
N PHE A 138 -16.78 1.31 11.72
CA PHE A 138 -16.14 0.22 12.45
C PHE A 138 -15.84 0.56 13.92
N GLY A 139 -15.64 1.82 14.26
CA GLY A 139 -15.17 2.21 15.60
C GLY A 139 -13.90 1.44 15.96
N ASP A 140 -13.85 0.91 17.18
CA ASP A 140 -12.71 0.12 17.68
C ASP A 140 -12.69 -1.34 17.20
N ARG A 141 -13.69 -1.78 16.40
CA ARG A 141 -13.79 -3.17 15.95
C ARG A 141 -12.76 -3.56 14.90
N LEU A 142 -12.37 -2.61 14.05
CA LEU A 142 -11.46 -2.87 12.92
C LEU A 142 -10.57 -1.66 12.65
N PRO A 143 -9.24 -1.81 12.70
CA PRO A 143 -8.31 -0.73 12.39
C PRO A 143 -8.33 -0.36 10.91
N MET A 144 -8.00 0.89 10.63
CA MET A 144 -8.02 1.48 9.29
C MET A 144 -6.61 1.70 8.75
N ILE A 145 -6.35 1.20 7.55
CA ILE A 145 -5.12 1.45 6.81
C ILE A 145 -5.38 2.56 5.79
N GLY A 146 -4.68 3.67 5.93
CA GLY A 146 -4.49 4.64 4.87
C GLY A 146 -3.31 4.25 3.98
N PHE A 147 -3.18 4.87 2.81
CA PHE A 147 -2.04 4.57 1.95
C PHE A 147 -1.64 5.73 1.02
N CYS A 148 -0.43 5.64 0.50
CA CYS A 148 0.05 6.49 -0.59
C CYS A 148 1.00 5.73 -1.51
N GLY A 149 1.27 6.30 -2.69
CA GLY A 149 2.34 5.83 -3.56
C GLY A 149 3.71 6.29 -3.06
N ALA A 150 4.72 5.44 -3.23
CA ALA A 150 6.11 5.83 -2.99
C ALA A 150 6.59 6.81 -4.08
N PRO A 151 7.53 7.70 -3.76
CA PRO A 151 8.02 8.71 -4.70
C PRO A 151 8.53 8.11 -6.02
N PHE A 152 9.28 7.00 -5.98
CA PHE A 152 9.80 6.36 -7.21
C PHE A 152 8.67 5.83 -8.09
N THR A 153 7.69 5.13 -7.52
CA THR A 153 6.56 4.61 -8.29
C THR A 153 5.74 5.73 -8.92
N LEU A 154 5.48 6.82 -8.18
CA LEU A 154 4.75 7.98 -8.71
C LEU A 154 5.55 8.70 -9.78
N ALA A 155 6.86 8.95 -9.55
CA ALA A 155 7.75 9.54 -10.55
C ALA A 155 7.78 8.71 -11.83
N SER A 156 7.81 7.37 -11.70
CA SER A 156 7.79 6.47 -12.86
C SER A 156 6.52 6.64 -13.69
N TYR A 157 5.33 6.70 -13.07
CA TYR A 157 4.09 7.01 -13.79
C TYR A 157 4.13 8.37 -14.46
N MET A 158 4.60 9.41 -13.74
CA MET A 158 4.69 10.78 -14.26
C MET A 158 5.59 10.88 -15.48
N ILE A 159 6.70 10.17 -15.47
CA ILE A 159 7.73 10.23 -16.53
C ILE A 159 7.40 9.29 -17.69
N GLU A 160 7.01 8.05 -17.43
CA GLU A 160 6.68 7.08 -18.49
C GLU A 160 5.36 7.45 -19.17
N GLY A 161 4.42 8.09 -18.45
CA GLY A 161 3.09 8.44 -18.94
C GLY A 161 2.04 7.34 -18.72
N GLY A 162 2.46 6.21 -18.14
CA GLY A 162 1.63 5.02 -17.90
C GLY A 162 2.46 3.85 -17.41
N GLY A 163 1.99 2.63 -17.66
CA GLY A 163 2.77 1.42 -17.36
C GLY A 163 4.02 1.33 -18.23
N SER A 164 5.12 0.83 -17.66
CA SER A 164 6.39 0.62 -18.38
C SER A 164 7.01 -0.72 -18.02
N ARG A 165 7.66 -1.35 -18.96
CA ARG A 165 8.39 -2.61 -18.72
C ARG A 165 9.82 -2.38 -18.26
N ASN A 166 10.50 -1.39 -18.85
CA ASN A 166 11.94 -1.18 -18.67
C ASN A 166 12.26 0.16 -18.01
N TYR A 167 11.28 1.03 -17.78
CA TYR A 167 11.42 2.34 -17.13
C TYR A 167 12.53 3.19 -17.77
N VAL A 168 12.60 3.19 -19.11
CA VAL A 168 13.69 3.80 -19.87
C VAL A 168 13.75 5.31 -19.63
N GLN A 169 12.62 6.01 -19.71
CA GLN A 169 12.59 7.46 -19.52
C GLN A 169 12.88 7.84 -18.07
N THR A 170 12.33 7.06 -17.12
CA THR A 170 12.58 7.24 -15.68
C THR A 170 14.06 7.11 -15.36
N LYS A 171 14.70 6.01 -15.78
CA LYS A 171 16.13 5.79 -15.56
C LYS A 171 17.00 6.81 -16.28
N LYS A 172 16.61 7.22 -17.50
CA LYS A 172 17.31 8.27 -18.23
C LYS A 172 17.33 9.58 -17.43
N MET A 173 16.20 10.02 -16.89
CA MET A 173 16.14 11.22 -16.04
C MET A 173 17.01 11.06 -14.78
N MET A 174 16.93 9.91 -14.09
CA MET A 174 17.76 9.61 -12.93
C MET A 174 19.26 9.78 -13.21
N TYR A 175 19.73 9.25 -14.34
CA TYR A 175 21.16 9.22 -14.65
C TYR A 175 21.66 10.52 -15.26
N SER A 176 20.87 11.18 -16.10
CA SER A 176 21.31 12.31 -16.91
C SER A 176 20.92 13.67 -16.32
N GLU A 177 19.86 13.73 -15.48
CA GLU A 177 19.34 14.98 -14.93
C GLU A 177 19.11 14.88 -13.40
N PRO A 178 20.17 14.59 -12.62
CA PRO A 178 20.01 14.34 -11.17
C PRO A 178 19.39 15.51 -10.39
N GLY A 179 19.58 16.74 -10.86
CA GLY A 179 18.94 17.93 -10.27
C GLY A 179 17.42 17.91 -10.44
N ALA A 180 16.94 17.68 -11.66
CA ALA A 180 15.50 17.56 -11.96
C ALA A 180 14.88 16.34 -11.25
N TRP A 181 15.60 15.21 -11.22
CA TRP A 181 15.18 14.01 -10.49
C TRP A 181 14.98 14.28 -9.00
N ASN A 182 15.97 14.87 -8.33
CA ASN A 182 15.88 15.19 -6.90
C ASN A 182 14.76 16.20 -6.60
N GLU A 183 14.55 17.20 -7.47
CA GLU A 183 13.44 18.14 -7.31
C GLU A 183 12.08 17.43 -7.44
N LEU A 184 11.90 16.59 -8.47
CA LEU A 184 10.69 15.79 -8.66
C LEU A 184 10.39 14.93 -7.45
N MET A 185 11.39 14.16 -6.98
CA MET A 185 11.23 13.28 -5.82
C MET A 185 10.89 14.07 -4.55
N SER A 186 11.50 15.22 -4.34
CA SER A 186 11.21 16.10 -3.19
C SER A 186 9.79 16.66 -3.24
N LYS A 187 9.31 17.08 -4.42
CA LYS A 187 7.92 17.53 -4.61
C LYS A 187 6.92 16.40 -4.33
N LEU A 188 7.21 15.18 -4.79
CA LEU A 188 6.39 14.01 -4.50
C LEU A 188 6.35 13.70 -3.00
N VAL A 189 7.50 13.72 -2.31
CA VAL A 189 7.54 13.55 -0.85
C VAL A 189 6.68 14.60 -0.15
N ALA A 190 6.74 15.87 -0.55
CA ALA A 190 5.95 16.93 0.06
C ALA A 190 4.44 16.67 -0.06
N VAL A 191 3.95 16.36 -1.27
CA VAL A 191 2.52 16.14 -1.52
C VAL A 191 2.04 14.83 -0.88
N THR A 192 2.78 13.74 -1.04
CA THR A 192 2.36 12.43 -0.52
C THR A 192 2.42 12.35 1.00
N SER A 193 3.37 13.04 1.65
CA SER A 193 3.42 13.08 3.11
C SER A 193 2.21 13.82 3.68
N GLU A 194 1.80 14.94 3.11
CA GLU A 194 0.62 15.67 3.57
C GLU A 194 -0.66 14.89 3.29
N TYR A 195 -0.80 14.33 2.08
CA TYR A 195 -1.93 13.47 1.71
C TYR A 195 -2.11 12.28 2.66
N ALA A 196 -1.03 11.59 3.02
CA ALA A 196 -1.11 10.44 3.92
C ALA A 196 -1.30 10.88 5.40
N ALA A 197 -0.71 12.01 5.80
CA ALA A 197 -0.94 12.57 7.14
C ALA A 197 -2.40 12.98 7.36
N GLU A 198 -3.08 13.51 6.32
CA GLU A 198 -4.53 13.81 6.40
C GLU A 198 -5.36 12.54 6.63
N GLN A 199 -4.98 11.41 6.05
CA GLN A 199 -5.65 10.14 6.30
C GLN A 199 -5.50 9.71 7.78
N VAL A 200 -4.30 9.93 8.38
CA VAL A 200 -4.10 9.66 9.81
C VAL A 200 -4.93 10.63 10.68
N ARG A 201 -4.96 11.91 10.36
CA ARG A 201 -5.81 12.91 11.05
C ARG A 201 -7.30 12.55 10.95
N ALA A 202 -7.69 11.87 9.87
CA ALA A 202 -9.05 11.38 9.67
C ALA A 202 -9.38 10.09 10.41
N GLY A 203 -8.38 9.41 11.01
CA GLY A 203 -8.56 8.21 11.83
C GLY A 203 -7.84 6.95 11.31
N ALA A 204 -7.03 7.03 10.25
CA ALA A 204 -6.23 5.89 9.85
C ALA A 204 -5.20 5.51 10.92
N ASP A 205 -5.16 4.23 11.29
CA ASP A 205 -4.28 3.69 12.33
C ASP A 205 -2.88 3.37 11.81
N THR A 206 -2.72 3.22 10.50
CA THR A 206 -1.47 2.80 9.84
C THR A 206 -1.45 3.36 8.43
N ILE A 207 -0.27 3.65 7.90
CA ILE A 207 -0.10 4.05 6.50
C ILE A 207 0.72 2.98 5.76
N GLN A 208 0.22 2.54 4.61
CA GLN A 208 1.00 1.72 3.68
C GLN A 208 1.53 2.56 2.53
N ILE A 209 2.84 2.53 2.33
CA ILE A 209 3.53 3.12 1.17
C ILE A 209 3.70 2.03 0.12
N PHE A 210 3.12 2.22 -1.07
CA PHE A 210 3.22 1.29 -2.18
C PHE A 210 4.31 1.71 -3.16
N ASP A 211 5.33 0.88 -3.31
CA ASP A 211 6.42 1.08 -4.28
C ASP A 211 6.44 -0.05 -5.33
N SER A 212 5.38 -0.12 -6.10
CA SER A 212 5.10 -1.23 -7.02
C SER A 212 6.15 -1.40 -8.12
N TRP A 213 6.94 -0.37 -8.42
CA TRP A 213 7.89 -0.38 -9.54
C TRP A 213 9.36 -0.44 -9.11
N VAL A 214 9.65 -0.38 -7.80
CA VAL A 214 11.01 -0.23 -7.27
C VAL A 214 11.94 -1.40 -7.61
N GLY A 215 11.39 -2.59 -7.80
CA GLY A 215 12.17 -3.79 -8.13
C GLY A 215 12.87 -3.76 -9.49
N CYS A 216 12.58 -2.77 -10.34
CA CYS A 216 13.34 -2.56 -11.58
C CYS A 216 14.74 -1.95 -11.36
N LEU A 217 15.06 -1.57 -10.11
CA LEU A 217 16.33 -0.92 -9.75
C LEU A 217 17.36 -1.92 -9.22
N SER A 218 18.64 -1.65 -9.50
CA SER A 218 19.74 -2.25 -8.75
C SER A 218 19.75 -1.72 -7.31
N VAL A 219 20.43 -2.43 -6.42
CA VAL A 219 20.65 -1.96 -5.03
C VAL A 219 21.38 -0.61 -5.02
N GLU A 220 22.36 -0.44 -5.90
CA GLU A 220 23.14 0.81 -6.01
C GLU A 220 22.24 1.98 -6.45
N ASP A 221 21.42 1.79 -7.50
CA ASP A 221 20.50 2.82 -7.98
C ASP A 221 19.45 3.18 -6.93
N TYR A 222 18.86 2.18 -6.24
CA TYR A 222 17.94 2.42 -5.16
C TYR A 222 18.59 3.29 -4.07
N ARG A 223 19.79 2.93 -3.62
CA ARG A 223 20.51 3.68 -2.58
C ARG A 223 20.83 5.10 -2.99
N ARG A 224 21.27 5.27 -4.24
CA ARG A 224 21.72 6.56 -4.76
C ARG A 224 20.57 7.52 -5.07
N TYR A 225 19.47 7.01 -5.65
CA TYR A 225 18.44 7.85 -6.24
C TYR A 225 17.08 7.81 -5.53
N VAL A 226 16.84 6.86 -4.64
CA VAL A 226 15.51 6.62 -4.05
C VAL A 226 15.53 6.63 -2.51
N LEU A 227 16.48 5.95 -1.88
CA LEU A 227 16.50 5.69 -0.44
C LEU A 227 16.32 6.96 0.41
N ALA A 228 17.02 8.04 0.10
CA ALA A 228 16.95 9.29 0.87
C ALA A 228 15.53 9.90 0.83
N HIS A 229 14.86 9.85 -0.31
CA HIS A 229 13.52 10.40 -0.49
C HIS A 229 12.46 9.56 0.23
N VAL A 230 12.54 8.23 0.15
CA VAL A 230 11.63 7.36 0.91
C VAL A 230 11.87 7.50 2.40
N THR A 231 13.13 7.62 2.83
CA THR A 231 13.47 7.88 4.24
C THR A 231 12.85 9.20 4.74
N ASP A 232 12.89 10.27 3.94
CA ASP A 232 12.23 11.55 4.31
C ASP A 232 10.71 11.37 4.41
N LEU A 233 10.08 10.67 3.44
CA LEU A 233 8.65 10.38 3.49
C LEU A 233 8.28 9.61 4.77
N VAL A 234 9.00 8.53 5.08
CA VAL A 234 8.78 7.72 6.29
C VAL A 234 8.92 8.58 7.55
N LYS A 235 9.99 9.36 7.67
CA LYS A 235 10.22 10.25 8.83
C LYS A 235 9.11 11.29 9.01
N ARG A 236 8.58 11.86 7.92
CA ARG A 236 7.46 12.80 7.98
C ARG A 236 6.19 12.10 8.48
N LEU A 237 5.90 10.91 7.97
CA LEU A 237 4.73 10.15 8.37
C LEU A 237 4.81 9.62 9.80
N GLN A 238 5.98 9.22 10.28
CA GLN A 238 6.19 8.79 11.67
C GLN A 238 5.83 9.86 12.70
N ARG A 239 5.90 11.16 12.33
CA ARG A 239 5.47 12.26 13.21
C ARG A 239 3.96 12.22 13.50
N THR A 240 3.18 11.51 12.72
CA THR A 240 1.75 11.29 12.98
C THR A 240 1.48 10.29 14.11
N GLY A 241 2.48 9.47 14.47
CA GLY A 241 2.36 8.38 15.45
C GLY A 241 1.83 7.06 14.88
N ALA A 242 1.41 7.03 13.61
CA ALA A 242 0.95 5.82 12.93
C ALA A 242 2.16 4.98 12.47
N PRO A 243 2.15 3.64 12.65
CA PRO A 243 3.14 2.76 12.05
C PRO A 243 3.11 2.83 10.52
N ILE A 244 4.27 2.69 9.90
CA ILE A 244 4.42 2.75 8.44
C ILE A 244 4.78 1.37 7.90
N ILE A 245 4.03 0.94 6.88
CA ILE A 245 4.31 -0.27 6.11
C ILE A 245 4.89 0.17 4.78
N TYR A 246 6.09 -0.29 4.44
CA TYR A 246 6.73 -0.02 3.15
C TYR A 246 6.78 -1.30 2.31
N PHE A 247 6.07 -1.31 1.20
CA PHE A 247 5.92 -2.47 0.32
C PHE A 247 6.43 -2.18 -1.09
N GLY A 248 7.25 -3.08 -1.64
CA GLY A 248 7.70 -3.06 -3.03
C GLY A 248 7.57 -4.44 -3.67
N THR A 249 7.34 -4.49 -4.98
CA THR A 249 7.37 -5.74 -5.77
C THR A 249 8.75 -5.95 -6.37
N ASP A 250 9.13 -7.20 -6.64
CA ASP A 250 10.48 -7.59 -7.13
C ASP A 250 11.63 -7.07 -6.26
N SER A 251 11.36 -6.83 -4.97
CA SER A 251 12.21 -6.09 -4.06
C SER A 251 13.13 -6.96 -3.20
N ALA A 252 13.21 -8.26 -3.44
CA ALA A 252 13.97 -9.19 -2.60
C ALA A 252 15.45 -8.78 -2.38
N THR A 253 16.11 -8.22 -3.38
CA THR A 253 17.49 -7.71 -3.29
C THR A 253 17.57 -6.37 -2.55
N LEU A 254 16.48 -5.61 -2.50
CA LEU A 254 16.42 -4.27 -1.92
C LEU A 254 16.04 -4.28 -0.43
N LEU A 255 15.59 -5.42 0.11
CA LEU A 255 15.04 -5.51 1.48
C LEU A 255 15.91 -4.90 2.58
N PRO A 256 17.26 -5.11 2.59
CA PRO A 256 18.11 -4.44 3.58
C PRO A 256 18.02 -2.92 3.48
N SER A 257 18.07 -2.37 2.26
CA SER A 257 17.98 -0.92 2.02
C SER A 257 16.56 -0.38 2.28
N MET A 258 15.52 -1.16 2.01
CA MET A 258 14.15 -0.81 2.38
C MET A 258 14.00 -0.68 3.90
N LYS A 259 14.65 -1.55 4.68
CA LYS A 259 14.66 -1.45 6.14
C LYS A 259 15.38 -0.20 6.63
N GLU A 260 16.42 0.26 5.96
CA GLU A 260 17.13 1.50 6.30
C GLU A 260 16.26 2.76 6.23
N THR A 261 15.12 2.72 5.53
CA THR A 261 14.15 3.83 5.49
C THR A 261 13.54 4.15 6.85
N GLY A 262 13.57 3.19 7.78
CA GLY A 262 13.01 3.31 9.12
C GLY A 262 11.55 2.88 9.22
N ALA A 263 10.91 2.37 8.16
CA ALA A 263 9.57 1.84 8.23
C ALA A 263 9.46 0.70 9.25
N GLU A 264 8.40 0.69 10.07
CA GLU A 264 8.16 -0.31 11.11
C GLU A 264 7.94 -1.69 10.49
N VAL A 265 7.23 -1.75 9.36
CA VAL A 265 6.90 -2.99 8.65
C VAL A 265 7.47 -2.94 7.24
N VAL A 266 8.18 -4.00 6.83
CA VAL A 266 8.56 -4.19 5.42
C VAL A 266 7.65 -5.25 4.79
N GLY A 267 6.96 -4.85 3.72
CA GLY A 267 6.15 -5.78 2.93
C GLY A 267 7.01 -6.59 1.98
N LEU A 268 6.79 -7.90 1.97
CA LEU A 268 7.49 -8.86 1.13
C LEU A 268 6.58 -9.30 -0.02
N ASP A 269 7.11 -9.36 -1.23
CA ASP A 269 6.43 -10.05 -2.31
C ASP A 269 6.65 -11.57 -2.26
N TRP A 270 5.97 -12.31 -3.12
CA TRP A 270 5.98 -13.79 -3.09
C TRP A 270 7.25 -14.45 -3.64
N ARG A 271 8.19 -13.67 -4.20
CA ARG A 271 9.40 -14.17 -4.87
C ARG A 271 10.54 -14.52 -3.91
N ILE A 272 10.30 -14.36 -2.62
CA ILE A 272 11.22 -14.75 -1.56
C ILE A 272 10.46 -15.53 -0.47
N LEU A 273 11.09 -16.50 0.15
CA LEU A 273 10.52 -17.20 1.31
C LEU A 273 10.39 -16.21 2.50
N LEU A 274 9.30 -16.32 3.27
CA LEU A 274 9.00 -15.36 4.33
C LEU A 274 10.15 -15.18 5.32
N ASP A 275 10.72 -16.29 5.79
CA ASP A 275 11.83 -16.31 6.75
C ASP A 275 13.13 -15.73 6.17
N GLU A 276 13.44 -16.01 4.90
CA GLU A 276 14.59 -15.42 4.22
C GLU A 276 14.43 -13.92 4.02
N GLY A 277 13.23 -13.47 3.64
CA GLY A 277 12.91 -12.04 3.54
C GLY A 277 13.01 -11.37 4.91
N TRP A 278 12.44 -11.96 5.93
CA TRP A 278 12.51 -11.44 7.30
C TRP A 278 13.92 -11.37 7.85
N LYS A 279 14.75 -12.38 7.54
CA LYS A 279 16.18 -12.37 7.90
C LYS A 279 16.91 -11.18 7.27
N ARG A 280 16.63 -10.86 5.99
CA ARG A 280 17.24 -9.70 5.30
C ARG A 280 16.80 -8.36 5.89
N VAL A 281 15.58 -8.27 6.39
CA VAL A 281 15.03 -7.10 7.08
C VAL A 281 15.54 -7.01 8.53
N GLY A 282 15.97 -8.13 9.09
CA GLY A 282 16.29 -8.30 10.51
C GLY A 282 15.04 -8.69 11.30
N PHE A 283 15.14 -9.78 12.08
CA PHE A 283 14.00 -10.35 12.84
C PHE A 283 13.43 -9.46 13.94
N GLN A 284 14.05 -8.33 14.22
CA GLN A 284 13.56 -7.34 15.19
C GLN A 284 12.46 -6.42 14.61
N GLY A 285 12.37 -6.31 13.28
CA GLY A 285 11.32 -5.57 12.59
C GLY A 285 10.10 -6.44 12.28
N ALA A 286 8.98 -5.81 11.96
CA ALA A 286 7.80 -6.51 11.46
C ALA A 286 7.88 -6.71 9.95
N VAL A 287 7.22 -7.76 9.45
CA VAL A 287 7.06 -8.04 8.02
C VAL A 287 5.60 -8.34 7.68
N GLN A 288 5.23 -7.99 6.46
CA GLN A 288 3.92 -8.28 5.89
C GLN A 288 4.07 -9.14 4.64
N GLY A 289 3.24 -10.16 4.52
CA GLY A 289 3.20 -10.99 3.31
C GLY A 289 3.05 -12.46 3.60
N ASN A 290 3.33 -13.36 2.65
CA ASN A 290 3.69 -13.04 1.27
C ASN A 290 3.24 -14.16 0.31
N LEU A 291 1.99 -14.64 0.47
CA LEU A 291 1.46 -15.69 -0.40
C LEU A 291 1.31 -15.16 -1.84
N ASP A 292 1.71 -15.96 -2.83
CA ASP A 292 1.47 -15.64 -4.24
C ASP A 292 -0.04 -15.50 -4.51
N PRO A 293 -0.52 -14.34 -5.01
CA PRO A 293 -1.94 -14.14 -5.28
C PRO A 293 -2.51 -15.10 -6.34
N VAL A 294 -1.68 -15.61 -7.24
CA VAL A 294 -2.11 -16.58 -8.28
C VAL A 294 -2.51 -17.93 -7.67
N VAL A 295 -1.95 -18.28 -6.54
CA VAL A 295 -2.32 -19.52 -5.81
C VAL A 295 -3.82 -19.56 -5.48
N LEU A 296 -4.47 -18.39 -5.31
CA LEU A 296 -5.91 -18.33 -5.02
C LEU A 296 -6.82 -18.79 -6.16
N PHE A 297 -6.31 -19.04 -7.35
CA PHE A 297 -7.04 -19.66 -8.46
C PHE A 297 -7.10 -21.19 -8.37
N ALA A 298 -6.26 -21.78 -7.52
CA ALA A 298 -6.17 -23.22 -7.38
C ALA A 298 -7.25 -23.80 -6.45
N ASP A 299 -7.35 -25.13 -6.42
CA ASP A 299 -8.14 -25.83 -5.42
C ASP A 299 -7.55 -25.61 -4.01
N TRP A 300 -8.40 -25.74 -3.00
CA TRP A 300 -7.99 -25.55 -1.61
C TRP A 300 -6.82 -26.45 -1.18
N LYS A 301 -6.75 -27.67 -1.70
CA LYS A 301 -5.64 -28.62 -1.45
C LYS A 301 -4.26 -28.09 -1.84
N GLU A 302 -4.21 -27.09 -2.74
CA GLU A 302 -2.99 -26.39 -3.15
C GLU A 302 -2.80 -25.07 -2.38
N ILE A 303 -3.88 -24.39 -2.02
CA ILE A 303 -3.84 -23.12 -1.29
C ILE A 303 -3.37 -23.36 0.16
N GLU A 304 -4.00 -24.31 0.85
CA GLU A 304 -3.77 -24.56 2.28
C GLU A 304 -2.29 -24.87 2.61
N PRO A 305 -1.60 -25.80 1.92
CA PRO A 305 -0.19 -26.09 2.21
C PRO A 305 0.71 -24.86 2.04
N ARG A 306 0.45 -24.01 1.04
CA ARG A 306 1.24 -22.81 0.78
C ARG A 306 0.98 -21.72 1.83
N ALA A 307 -0.27 -21.52 2.22
CA ALA A 307 -0.62 -20.60 3.31
C ALA A 307 -0.01 -21.09 4.64
N ASN A 308 -0.07 -22.38 4.90
CA ASN A 308 0.56 -23.00 6.07
C ASN A 308 2.09 -22.82 6.06
N ASP A 309 2.75 -22.96 4.89
CA ASP A 309 4.20 -22.75 4.79
C ASP A 309 4.59 -21.31 5.17
N VAL A 310 3.86 -20.30 4.67
CA VAL A 310 4.07 -18.90 5.05
C VAL A 310 3.94 -18.70 6.57
N LEU A 311 2.87 -19.25 7.18
CA LEU A 311 2.64 -19.14 8.62
C LEU A 311 3.70 -19.87 9.46
N ARG A 312 4.10 -21.05 9.04
CA ARG A 312 5.18 -21.84 9.71
C ARG A 312 6.53 -21.12 9.65
N ARG A 313 6.85 -20.47 8.52
CA ARG A 313 8.09 -19.68 8.38
C ARG A 313 8.14 -18.47 9.28
N ALA A 314 6.98 -17.92 9.67
CA ALA A 314 6.92 -16.89 10.70
C ALA A 314 7.39 -17.42 12.07
N ALA A 315 7.30 -18.73 12.31
CA ALA A 315 7.82 -19.44 13.49
C ALA A 315 7.35 -18.82 14.82
N GLY A 316 6.10 -18.33 14.89
CA GLY A 316 5.55 -17.69 16.07
C GLY A 316 6.19 -16.36 16.47
N ARG A 317 7.06 -15.79 15.65
CA ARG A 317 7.69 -14.49 15.93
C ARG A 317 6.65 -13.37 15.94
N PRO A 318 6.71 -12.43 16.91
CA PRO A 318 5.93 -11.21 16.87
C PRO A 318 6.27 -10.38 15.62
N GLY A 319 5.26 -9.74 15.02
CA GLY A 319 5.48 -8.83 13.88
C GLY A 319 5.19 -9.44 12.50
N HIS A 320 4.62 -10.64 12.41
CA HIS A 320 4.10 -11.15 11.14
C HIS A 320 2.65 -10.65 10.90
N ILE A 321 2.43 -10.06 9.74
CA ILE A 321 1.11 -9.71 9.20
C ILE A 321 0.91 -10.54 7.94
N PHE A 322 -0.08 -11.44 7.93
CA PHE A 322 -0.36 -12.22 6.74
C PHE A 322 -1.02 -11.37 5.67
N ASN A 323 -0.47 -11.43 4.47
CA ASN A 323 -1.02 -10.83 3.27
C ASN A 323 -0.60 -11.67 2.05
N LEU A 324 -1.11 -11.30 0.89
CA LEU A 324 -0.53 -11.75 -0.37
C LEU A 324 0.74 -10.95 -0.68
N GLY A 325 1.59 -11.50 -1.53
CA GLY A 325 2.77 -10.79 -2.05
C GLY A 325 2.46 -9.71 -3.09
N HIS A 326 1.19 -9.53 -3.46
CA HIS A 326 0.64 -8.46 -4.31
C HIS A 326 -0.88 -8.37 -4.09
N GLY A 327 -1.56 -7.48 -4.80
CA GLY A 327 -3.02 -7.34 -4.71
C GLY A 327 -3.78 -8.53 -5.29
N ILE A 328 -4.98 -8.81 -4.75
CA ILE A 328 -5.91 -9.79 -5.31
C ILE A 328 -6.18 -9.48 -6.79
N LEU A 329 -6.22 -10.52 -7.62
CA LEU A 329 -6.44 -10.41 -9.05
C LEU A 329 -7.95 -10.37 -9.39
N PRO A 330 -8.34 -9.77 -10.52
CA PRO A 330 -9.75 -9.52 -10.84
C PRO A 330 -10.67 -10.74 -10.94
N GLU A 331 -10.12 -11.92 -11.25
CA GLU A 331 -10.88 -13.15 -11.46
C GLU A 331 -10.73 -14.14 -10.31
N THR A 332 -10.08 -13.73 -9.21
CA THR A 332 -9.87 -14.58 -8.03
C THR A 332 -11.21 -15.06 -7.46
N PRO A 333 -11.39 -16.37 -7.19
CA PRO A 333 -12.59 -16.87 -6.53
C PRO A 333 -12.76 -16.28 -5.12
N VAL A 334 -13.86 -15.54 -4.87
CA VAL A 334 -14.12 -14.87 -3.58
C VAL A 334 -14.10 -15.87 -2.42
N ASN A 335 -14.64 -17.07 -2.63
CA ASN A 335 -14.69 -18.11 -1.60
C ASN A 335 -13.30 -18.56 -1.16
N ASN A 336 -12.32 -18.57 -2.06
CA ASN A 336 -10.94 -18.91 -1.70
C ASN A 336 -10.31 -17.83 -0.83
N VAL A 337 -10.60 -16.55 -1.11
CA VAL A 337 -10.13 -15.42 -0.28
C VAL A 337 -10.74 -15.48 1.12
N LYS A 338 -12.07 -15.70 1.22
CA LYS A 338 -12.77 -15.84 2.51
C LYS A 338 -12.22 -17.03 3.30
N ARG A 339 -12.06 -18.17 2.65
CA ARG A 339 -11.54 -19.39 3.29
C ARG A 339 -10.09 -19.20 3.76
N LEU A 340 -9.26 -18.52 2.95
CA LEU A 340 -7.89 -18.19 3.35
C LEU A 340 -7.87 -17.29 4.58
N CYS A 341 -8.72 -16.26 4.63
CA CYS A 341 -8.84 -15.39 5.79
C CYS A 341 -9.18 -16.20 7.06
N GLN A 342 -10.20 -17.04 7.00
CA GLN A 342 -10.62 -17.92 8.10
C GLN A 342 -9.53 -18.91 8.51
N TYR A 343 -8.84 -19.49 7.54
CA TYR A 343 -7.71 -20.41 7.78
C TYR A 343 -6.59 -19.73 8.57
N VAL A 344 -6.14 -18.55 8.12
CA VAL A 344 -5.09 -17.79 8.81
C VAL A 344 -5.53 -17.42 10.24
N GLN A 345 -6.77 -17.01 10.41
CA GLN A 345 -7.33 -16.64 11.72
C GLN A 345 -7.44 -17.84 12.67
N GLY A 346 -7.74 -19.02 12.13
CA GLY A 346 -7.83 -20.27 12.90
C GLY A 346 -6.47 -20.93 13.15
N TRP A 347 -5.42 -20.54 12.42
CA TRP A 347 -4.13 -21.20 12.49
C TRP A 347 -3.47 -21.04 13.86
N ARG A 348 -2.88 -22.12 14.35
CA ARG A 348 -2.08 -22.14 15.58
C ARG A 348 -0.76 -22.84 15.28
N ALA A 349 0.34 -22.33 15.81
CA ALA A 349 1.61 -23.02 15.75
C ALA A 349 1.45 -24.33 16.55
N ASN A 350 1.67 -25.47 15.92
CA ASN A 350 1.83 -26.71 16.66
C ASN A 350 3.18 -26.60 17.40
N HIS A 351 3.14 -26.61 18.71
CA HIS A 351 4.30 -26.65 19.60
C HIS A 351 4.99 -28.01 19.47
#